data_6ef25dc175f9bab80f682171107ab898
#
_entry.id   6ef25dc175f9bab80f682171107ab898
#
_cell.length_a   1.000
_cell.length_b   1.000
_cell.length_c   1.000
_cell.angle_alpha   90.00
_cell.angle_beta   90.00
_cell.angle_gamma   90.00
#
_symmetry.space_group_name_H-M   'P 1'
#
loop_
_entity.id
_entity.type
_entity.pdbx_description
1 polymer ?
#
loop_
_entity_poly.entity_id
_entity_poly.type
_entity_poly.pdbx_seq_one_letter_code
_entity_poly.pdbx_strand_id
1 'polypeptide(L)'
;IALFANSPFAENKLSGFLSYRAKVWQETNRGGIMPITFERVNFEKYVDHVINYPILFLKKKGKYYSPNGQTFKDFLNGNLNFLKGERPTLQDFENHLGTIFTELRLKQVIEFRSLDTCNFGCICNGPSFFTGLIYGSLDETYEIIKNWKKKEVMEAYLNSPKQGLNTLLNNKKLIEWGR
;
A
#
# COMPACT_ATOMS: atom_id res chain seq x y z
N ILE A 1 -3.88 -7.83 -4.99
CA ILE A 1 -2.75 -8.28 -5.82
C ILE A 1 -3.17 -9.46 -6.70
N ALA A 2 -3.48 -10.60 -6.13
CA ALA A 2 -3.69 -11.85 -6.88
C ALA A 2 -4.79 -11.78 -7.94
N LEU A 3 -5.92 -11.12 -7.64
CA LEU A 3 -7.07 -10.98 -8.57
C LEU A 3 -6.74 -10.13 -9.80
N PHE A 4 -5.77 -9.24 -9.68
CA PHE A 4 -5.41 -8.27 -10.72
C PHE A 4 -3.94 -8.38 -11.12
N ALA A 5 -3.31 -9.54 -10.93
CA ALA A 5 -1.94 -9.80 -11.33
C ALA A 5 -1.82 -9.85 -12.86
N ASN A 6 -1.09 -8.91 -13.45
CA ASN A 6 -0.93 -8.77 -14.91
C ASN A 6 0.39 -8.10 -15.31
N SER A 7 1.48 -8.36 -14.59
CA SER A 7 2.80 -7.82 -14.91
C SER A 7 3.88 -8.91 -14.91
N PRO A 8 3.82 -9.90 -15.81
CA PRO A 8 4.72 -11.04 -15.78
C PRO A 8 6.10 -10.77 -16.36
N PHE A 9 6.31 -9.64 -17.02
CA PHE A 9 7.57 -9.33 -17.71
C PHE A 9 8.45 -8.36 -16.91
N ALA A 10 9.75 -8.59 -16.98
CA ALA A 10 10.81 -7.67 -16.57
C ALA A 10 11.92 -7.71 -17.63
N GLU A 11 12.42 -6.55 -18.06
CA GLU A 11 13.49 -6.42 -19.05
C GLU A 11 13.23 -7.27 -20.31
N ASN A 12 12.02 -7.24 -20.83
CA ASN A 12 11.55 -8.00 -22.00
C ASN A 12 11.60 -9.53 -21.86
N LYS A 13 11.69 -10.05 -20.63
CA LYS A 13 11.69 -11.50 -20.33
C LYS A 13 10.61 -11.84 -19.31
N LEU A 14 10.15 -13.10 -19.32
CA LEU A 14 9.29 -13.60 -18.27
C LEU A 14 10.06 -13.60 -16.94
N SER A 15 9.50 -12.91 -15.94
CA SER A 15 10.12 -12.74 -14.62
C SER A 15 9.92 -13.96 -13.69
N GLY A 16 9.02 -14.88 -14.06
CA GLY A 16 8.57 -15.97 -13.18
C GLY A 16 7.50 -15.57 -12.17
N PHE A 17 7.02 -14.32 -12.22
CA PHE A 17 5.91 -13.81 -11.42
C PHE A 17 4.70 -13.49 -12.30
N LEU A 18 3.51 -13.61 -11.76
CA LEU A 18 2.28 -13.12 -12.39
C LEU A 18 2.11 -11.61 -12.18
N SER A 19 2.61 -11.10 -11.05
CA SER A 19 2.75 -9.68 -10.77
C SER A 19 4.18 -9.34 -10.33
N TYR A 20 5.03 -9.02 -11.27
CA TYR A 20 6.39 -8.54 -10.98
C TYR A 20 6.36 -7.18 -10.27
N ARG A 21 5.39 -6.32 -10.61
CA ARG A 21 5.15 -5.07 -9.90
C ARG A 21 4.94 -5.30 -8.40
N ALA A 22 4.06 -6.25 -8.02
CA ALA A 22 3.83 -6.54 -6.61
C ALA A 22 5.10 -7.07 -5.91
N LYS A 23 5.90 -7.91 -6.59
CA LYS A 23 7.20 -8.36 -6.09
C LYS A 23 8.14 -7.19 -5.80
N VAL A 24 8.24 -6.22 -6.70
CA VAL A 24 9.06 -5.02 -6.49
C VAL A 24 8.58 -4.23 -5.28
N TRP A 25 7.27 -4.02 -5.13
CA TRP A 25 6.73 -3.29 -3.97
C TRP A 25 6.92 -4.03 -2.65
N GLN A 26 6.89 -5.35 -2.63
CA GLN A 26 7.20 -6.15 -1.43
C GLN A 26 8.65 -5.97 -0.95
N GLU A 27 9.57 -5.68 -1.84
CA GLU A 27 10.99 -5.48 -1.55
C GLU A 27 11.32 -4.02 -1.20
N THR A 28 10.39 -3.09 -1.37
CA THR A 28 10.60 -1.71 -0.96
C THR A 28 10.25 -1.53 0.52
N ASN A 29 11.07 -0.80 1.26
CA ASN A 29 10.81 -0.46 2.67
C ASN A 29 9.70 0.58 2.85
N ARG A 30 9.04 1.00 1.79
CA ARG A 30 7.94 1.99 1.78
C ARG A 30 6.63 1.43 1.24
N GLY A 31 6.63 0.22 0.75
CA GLY A 31 5.49 -0.49 0.18
C GLY A 31 4.90 -1.53 1.13
N GLY A 32 3.97 -2.32 0.60
CA GLY A 32 3.41 -3.47 1.29
C GLY A 32 2.22 -3.17 2.19
N ILE A 33 1.90 -4.15 3.02
CA ILE A 33 0.82 -4.04 4.00
C ILE A 33 1.30 -3.24 5.20
N MET A 34 0.55 -2.20 5.58
CA MET A 34 0.86 -1.44 6.79
C MET A 34 0.76 -2.34 8.04
N PRO A 35 1.75 -2.30 8.95
CA PRO A 35 1.70 -3.11 10.18
C PRO A 35 0.43 -2.91 11.01
N ILE A 36 -0.11 -1.69 11.03
CA ILE A 36 -1.34 -1.33 11.76
C ILE A 36 -2.62 -1.95 11.18
N THR A 37 -2.58 -2.52 9.95
CA THR A 37 -3.77 -3.11 9.29
C THR A 37 -4.42 -4.23 10.10
N PHE A 38 -3.65 -4.90 10.97
CA PHE A 38 -4.15 -6.00 11.81
C PHE A 38 -4.59 -5.53 13.21
N GLU A 39 -4.73 -4.23 13.40
CA GLU A 39 -5.21 -3.62 14.62
C GLU A 39 -6.52 -2.86 14.34
N ARG A 40 -7.21 -2.45 15.41
CA ARG A 40 -8.29 -1.49 15.24
C ARG A 40 -7.72 -0.12 14.88
N VAL A 41 -7.77 0.22 13.60
CA VAL A 41 -7.23 1.46 13.05
C VAL A 41 -8.26 2.59 13.18
N ASN A 42 -7.77 3.77 13.58
CA ASN A 42 -8.47 5.04 13.49
C ASN A 42 -7.54 6.08 12.83
N PHE A 43 -8.03 7.29 12.60
CA PHE A 43 -7.25 8.36 11.97
C PHE A 43 -5.99 8.72 12.76
N GLU A 44 -6.06 8.74 14.09
CA GLU A 44 -4.91 9.05 14.96
C GLU A 44 -3.80 8.03 14.79
N LYS A 45 -4.12 6.73 14.88
CA LYS A 45 -3.16 5.64 14.65
C LYS A 45 -2.55 5.70 13.24
N TYR A 46 -3.35 6.05 12.23
CA TYR A 46 -2.83 6.20 10.88
C TYR A 46 -1.84 7.35 10.79
N VAL A 47 -2.16 8.51 11.36
CA VAL A 47 -1.25 9.67 11.40
C VAL A 47 0.01 9.33 12.17
N ASP A 48 -0.10 8.72 13.36
CA ASP A 48 1.06 8.29 14.16
C ASP A 48 1.96 7.33 13.37
N HIS A 49 1.37 6.41 12.61
CA HIS A 49 2.13 5.52 11.75
C HIS A 49 2.86 6.29 10.66
N VAL A 50 2.17 7.18 9.95
CA VAL A 50 2.70 7.94 8.82
C VAL A 50 3.81 8.90 9.21
N ILE A 51 3.68 9.62 10.33
CA ILE A 51 4.72 10.57 10.76
C ILE A 51 6.04 9.88 11.18
N ASN A 52 5.99 8.60 11.50
CA ASN A 52 7.18 7.80 11.80
C ASN A 52 7.85 7.22 10.53
N TYR A 53 7.26 7.39 9.34
CA TYR A 53 7.95 7.04 8.10
C TYR A 53 9.09 8.02 7.80
N PRO A 54 10.24 7.51 7.31
CA PRO A 54 11.29 8.38 6.80
C PRO A 54 10.77 9.26 5.67
N ILE A 55 11.16 10.52 5.64
CA ILE A 55 10.83 11.42 4.54
C ILE A 55 11.62 10.99 3.30
N LEU A 56 10.95 10.83 2.15
CA LEU A 56 11.61 10.47 0.90
C LEU A 56 12.37 11.68 0.33
N PHE A 57 11.70 12.81 0.24
CA PHE A 57 12.27 14.10 -0.15
C PHE A 57 11.41 15.24 0.40
N LEU A 58 12.02 16.41 0.53
CA LEU A 58 11.32 17.67 0.81
C LEU A 58 11.58 18.65 -0.32
N LYS A 59 10.55 19.40 -0.71
CA LYS A 59 10.66 20.49 -1.67
C LYS A 59 10.46 21.81 -0.93
N LYS A 60 11.52 22.61 -0.82
CA LYS A 60 11.48 23.94 -0.19
C LYS A 60 12.09 24.97 -1.13
N LYS A 61 11.37 26.07 -1.38
CA LYS A 61 11.84 27.18 -2.24
C LYS A 61 12.41 26.70 -3.59
N GLY A 62 11.73 25.75 -4.22
CA GLY A 62 12.14 25.17 -5.52
C GLY A 62 13.28 24.17 -5.49
N LYS A 63 13.89 23.91 -4.33
CA LYS A 63 14.99 22.92 -4.15
C LYS A 63 14.47 21.63 -3.51
N TYR A 64 15.07 20.51 -3.90
CA TYR A 64 14.82 19.20 -3.30
C TYR A 64 15.90 18.85 -2.29
N TYR A 65 15.49 18.34 -1.14
CA TYR A 65 16.36 17.89 -0.06
C TYR A 65 16.08 16.42 0.24
N SER A 66 17.15 15.65 0.49
CA SER A 66 17.05 14.26 0.96
C SER A 66 17.31 14.22 2.46
N PRO A 67 16.33 13.86 3.28
CA PRO A 67 16.48 13.83 4.74
C PRO A 67 17.28 12.66 5.31
N ASN A 68 17.85 11.78 4.45
CA ASN A 68 18.73 10.69 4.86
C ASN A 68 18.19 9.82 6.00
N GLY A 69 16.93 9.39 5.89
CA GLY A 69 16.29 8.52 6.86
C GLY A 69 15.59 9.23 8.02
N GLN A 70 15.70 10.57 8.14
CA GLN A 70 14.93 11.31 9.15
C GLN A 70 13.42 11.21 8.87
N THR A 71 12.63 11.11 9.93
CA THR A 71 11.19 10.92 9.87
C THR A 71 10.45 12.25 9.75
N PHE A 72 9.16 12.20 9.38
CA PHE A 72 8.32 13.38 9.42
C PHE A 72 8.12 13.89 10.86
N LYS A 73 8.19 13.00 11.86
CA LYS A 73 8.19 13.36 13.28
C LYS A 73 9.40 14.22 13.66
N ASP A 74 10.58 13.91 13.10
CA ASP A 74 11.77 14.76 13.29
C ASP A 74 11.54 16.16 12.73
N PHE A 75 10.86 16.27 11.58
CA PHE A 75 10.50 17.55 10.99
C PHE A 75 9.49 18.31 11.85
N LEU A 76 8.47 17.66 12.38
CA LEU A 76 7.52 18.27 13.32
C LEU A 76 8.22 18.87 14.55
N ASN A 77 9.30 18.24 15.00
CA ASN A 77 10.08 18.68 16.14
C ASN A 77 11.18 19.72 15.78
N GLY A 78 11.33 20.08 14.51
CA GLY A 78 12.37 21.01 14.04
C GLY A 78 13.78 20.42 14.04
N ASN A 79 13.90 19.08 14.02
CA ASN A 79 15.15 18.36 14.19
C ASN A 79 15.80 17.91 12.86
N LEU A 80 15.32 18.41 11.71
CA LEU A 80 15.98 18.07 10.44
C LEU A 80 17.37 18.68 10.35
N ASN A 81 18.36 17.88 9.98
CA ASN A 81 19.78 18.28 9.96
C ASN A 81 20.07 19.49 9.08
N PHE A 82 19.36 19.64 7.95
CA PHE A 82 19.55 20.70 6.96
C PHE A 82 18.51 21.84 7.06
N LEU A 83 17.49 21.71 7.93
CA LEU A 83 16.44 22.70 8.17
C LEU A 83 16.19 22.83 9.68
N LYS A 84 17.26 23.02 10.47
CA LYS A 84 17.17 23.11 11.94
C LYS A 84 16.22 24.22 12.36
N GLY A 85 15.29 23.89 13.25
CA GLY A 85 14.29 24.80 13.76
C GLY A 85 13.10 25.06 12.84
N GLU A 86 13.17 24.69 11.56
CA GLU A 86 12.00 24.75 10.67
C GLU A 86 11.00 23.66 11.00
N ARG A 87 9.72 23.96 10.83
CA ARG A 87 8.62 23.02 11.02
C ARG A 87 7.84 22.83 9.73
N PRO A 88 7.18 21.69 9.54
CA PRO A 88 6.41 21.42 8.33
C PRO A 88 5.16 22.28 8.25
N THR A 89 4.74 22.54 7.02
CA THR A 89 3.41 23.04 6.67
C THR A 89 2.47 21.85 6.41
N LEU A 90 1.16 22.12 6.30
CA LEU A 90 0.19 21.11 5.86
C LEU A 90 0.54 20.56 4.48
N GLN A 91 1.00 21.41 3.56
CA GLN A 91 1.45 20.98 2.23
C GLN A 91 2.63 20.00 2.27
N ASP A 92 3.56 20.18 3.23
CA ASP A 92 4.65 19.23 3.43
C ASP A 92 4.14 17.87 3.89
N PHE A 93 3.12 17.86 4.75
CA PHE A 93 2.47 16.63 5.19
C PHE A 93 1.72 15.93 4.06
N GLU A 94 0.94 16.65 3.25
CA GLU A 94 0.26 16.10 2.07
C GLU A 94 1.25 15.49 1.07
N ASN A 95 2.37 16.19 0.84
CA ASN A 95 3.44 15.66 -0.01
C ASN A 95 4.06 14.39 0.59
N HIS A 96 4.27 14.36 1.90
CA HIS A 96 4.78 13.18 2.61
C HIS A 96 3.83 11.99 2.49
N LEU A 97 2.51 12.19 2.70
CA LEU A 97 1.47 11.18 2.45
C LEU A 97 1.58 10.62 1.02
N GLY A 98 1.85 11.49 0.05
CA GLY A 98 2.07 11.10 -1.35
C GLY A 98 3.22 10.12 -1.57
N THR A 99 4.17 10.04 -0.63
CA THR A 99 5.36 9.17 -0.70
C THR A 99 5.23 7.87 0.11
N ILE A 100 4.08 7.59 0.72
CA ILE A 100 3.76 6.32 1.37
C ILE A 100 3.20 5.38 0.29
N PHE A 101 3.87 4.26 0.04
CA PHE A 101 3.57 3.36 -1.08
C PHE A 101 2.95 2.03 -0.64
N THR A 102 2.23 2.04 0.47
CA THR A 102 1.49 0.88 0.96
C THR A 102 0.36 0.47 0.02
N GLU A 103 -0.11 -0.76 0.12
CA GLU A 103 -1.18 -1.33 -0.73
C GLU A 103 -2.50 -0.55 -0.61
N LEU A 104 -2.71 0.05 0.54
CA LEU A 104 -3.80 0.99 0.80
C LEU A 104 -3.20 2.28 1.36
N ARG A 105 -3.63 3.41 0.84
CA ARG A 105 -3.18 4.74 1.30
C ARG A 105 -4.38 5.64 1.57
N LEU A 106 -4.39 6.26 2.72
CA LEU A 106 -5.38 7.27 3.07
C LEU A 106 -4.81 8.66 2.84
N LYS A 107 -5.52 9.44 2.05
CA LYS A 107 -5.31 10.88 1.85
C LYS A 107 -6.65 11.60 2.05
N GLN A 108 -7.14 12.36 1.07
CA GLN A 108 -8.53 12.84 1.03
C GLN A 108 -9.51 11.72 0.64
N VAL A 109 -8.99 10.67 0.02
CA VAL A 109 -9.69 9.45 -0.38
C VAL A 109 -8.88 8.23 0.05
N ILE A 110 -9.52 7.07 0.10
CA ILE A 110 -8.83 5.79 0.25
C ILE A 110 -8.39 5.33 -1.14
N GLU A 111 -7.08 5.22 -1.32
CA GLU A 111 -6.48 4.74 -2.57
C GLU A 111 -6.15 3.25 -2.45
N PHE A 112 -6.73 2.42 -3.29
CA PHE A 112 -6.34 1.03 -3.49
C PHE A 112 -5.20 0.96 -4.50
N ARG A 113 -4.04 0.44 -4.11
CA ARG A 113 -2.79 0.52 -4.86
C ARG A 113 -2.25 -0.83 -5.32
N SER A 114 -2.96 -1.90 -5.00
CA SER A 114 -2.52 -3.28 -5.19
C SER A 114 -2.87 -3.90 -6.56
N LEU A 115 -3.28 -3.09 -7.53
CA LEU A 115 -3.66 -3.58 -8.85
C LEU A 115 -2.52 -3.38 -9.86
N ASP A 116 -2.34 -4.35 -10.75
CA ASP A 116 -1.59 -4.17 -11.97
C ASP A 116 -2.44 -3.48 -13.03
N THR A 117 -1.80 -2.89 -14.02
CA THR A 117 -2.50 -2.31 -15.16
C THR A 117 -3.03 -3.40 -16.08
N CYS A 118 -4.06 -3.08 -16.85
CA CYS A 118 -4.62 -3.97 -17.85
C CYS A 118 -5.03 -3.19 -19.11
N ASN A 119 -5.51 -3.89 -20.13
CA ASN A 119 -6.02 -3.27 -21.34
C ASN A 119 -7.35 -2.52 -21.07
N PHE A 120 -7.80 -1.72 -22.04
CA PHE A 120 -8.99 -0.88 -21.91
C PHE A 120 -10.26 -1.68 -21.55
N GLY A 121 -10.40 -2.91 -22.05
CA GLY A 121 -11.58 -3.74 -21.78
C GLY A 121 -11.72 -4.20 -20.32
N CYS A 122 -10.66 -4.18 -19.54
CA CYS A 122 -10.67 -4.61 -18.14
C CYS A 122 -10.43 -3.47 -17.12
N ILE A 123 -10.21 -2.23 -17.57
CA ILE A 123 -9.81 -1.12 -16.69
C ILE A 123 -10.86 -0.83 -15.60
N CYS A 124 -12.13 -1.08 -15.87
CA CYS A 124 -13.22 -0.89 -14.90
C CYS A 124 -13.37 -2.04 -13.88
N ASN A 125 -12.71 -3.18 -14.08
CA ASN A 125 -12.89 -4.35 -13.22
C ASN A 125 -12.41 -4.07 -11.78
N GLY A 126 -11.26 -3.40 -11.63
CA GLY A 126 -10.75 -3.03 -10.32
C GLY A 126 -11.68 -2.08 -9.55
N PRO A 127 -12.04 -0.93 -10.11
CA PRO A 127 -13.02 -0.03 -9.50
C PRO A 127 -14.35 -0.72 -9.17
N SER A 128 -14.90 -1.52 -10.08
CA SER A 128 -16.16 -2.25 -9.85
C SER A 128 -16.05 -3.23 -8.70
N PHE A 129 -14.95 -3.99 -8.61
CA PHE A 129 -14.71 -4.93 -7.53
C PHE A 129 -14.67 -4.23 -6.16
N PHE A 130 -13.87 -3.17 -6.03
CA PHE A 130 -13.78 -2.44 -4.76
C PHE A 130 -15.07 -1.70 -4.42
N THR A 131 -15.78 -1.17 -5.41
CA THR A 131 -17.10 -0.55 -5.20
C THR A 131 -18.09 -1.59 -4.68
N GLY A 132 -18.11 -2.78 -5.24
CA GLY A 132 -18.94 -3.88 -4.76
C GLY A 132 -18.64 -4.25 -3.30
N LEU A 133 -17.37 -4.40 -2.94
CA LEU A 133 -16.96 -4.73 -1.57
C LEU A 133 -17.30 -3.64 -0.55
N ILE A 134 -17.09 -2.35 -0.90
CA ILE A 134 -17.19 -1.23 0.05
C ILE A 134 -18.60 -0.68 0.14
N TYR A 135 -19.31 -0.57 -0.99
CA TYR A 135 -20.65 0.03 -1.02
C TYR A 135 -21.76 -1.01 -1.19
N GLY A 136 -21.46 -2.20 -1.71
CA GLY A 136 -22.44 -3.26 -1.90
C GLY A 136 -22.55 -4.23 -0.74
N SER A 137 -21.41 -4.66 -0.17
CA SER A 137 -21.36 -5.77 0.80
C SER A 137 -20.32 -5.54 1.90
N LEU A 138 -20.22 -4.31 2.45
CA LEU A 138 -19.19 -3.97 3.44
C LEU A 138 -19.27 -4.85 4.69
N ASP A 139 -20.46 -5.00 5.27
CA ASP A 139 -20.64 -5.75 6.52
C ASP A 139 -20.32 -7.24 6.32
N GLU A 140 -20.80 -7.84 5.23
CA GLU A 140 -20.50 -9.25 4.88
C GLU A 140 -19.00 -9.43 4.64
N THR A 141 -18.39 -8.52 3.88
CA THR A 141 -16.94 -8.53 3.63
C THR A 141 -16.16 -8.44 4.94
N TYR A 142 -16.55 -7.54 5.84
CA TYR A 142 -15.92 -7.38 7.14
C TYR A 142 -16.05 -8.62 8.01
N GLU A 143 -17.25 -9.25 8.06
CA GLU A 143 -17.48 -10.49 8.81
C GLU A 143 -16.57 -11.65 8.35
N ILE A 144 -16.25 -11.69 7.06
CA ILE A 144 -15.31 -12.67 6.49
C ILE A 144 -13.88 -12.33 6.89
N ILE A 145 -13.42 -11.12 6.60
CA ILE A 145 -12.00 -10.76 6.72
C ILE A 145 -11.54 -10.59 8.17
N LYS A 146 -12.43 -10.22 9.11
CA LYS A 146 -12.08 -10.06 10.53
C LYS A 146 -11.57 -11.35 11.17
N ASN A 147 -11.90 -12.50 10.59
CA ASN A 147 -11.48 -13.82 11.08
C ASN A 147 -10.14 -14.28 10.48
N TRP A 148 -9.58 -13.52 9.54
CA TRP A 148 -8.30 -13.86 8.92
C TRP A 148 -7.14 -13.60 9.88
N LYS A 149 -6.25 -14.56 10.01
CA LYS A 149 -5.08 -14.43 10.88
C LYS A 149 -3.96 -13.69 10.17
N LYS A 150 -3.31 -12.79 10.90
CA LYS A 150 -2.17 -12.00 10.38
C LYS A 150 -1.15 -12.87 9.64
N LYS A 151 -0.76 -14.01 10.22
CA LYS A 151 0.23 -14.91 9.63
C LYS A 151 -0.22 -15.39 8.25
N GLU A 152 -1.45 -15.88 8.15
CA GLU A 152 -2.02 -16.42 6.90
C GLU A 152 -2.15 -15.33 5.82
N VAL A 153 -2.58 -14.13 6.20
CA VAL A 153 -2.66 -12.99 5.29
C VAL A 153 -1.28 -12.59 4.79
N MET A 154 -0.27 -12.54 5.67
CA MET A 154 1.09 -12.20 5.28
C MET A 154 1.72 -13.28 4.38
N GLU A 155 1.50 -14.55 4.65
CA GLU A 155 1.94 -15.64 3.77
C GLU A 155 1.25 -15.57 2.39
N ALA A 156 -0.04 -15.34 2.35
CA ALA A 156 -0.78 -15.14 1.10
C ALA A 156 -0.27 -13.90 0.34
N TYR A 157 -0.02 -12.81 1.04
CA TYR A 157 0.54 -11.58 0.45
C TYR A 157 1.90 -11.85 -0.21
N LEU A 158 2.81 -12.53 0.47
CA LEU A 158 4.15 -12.83 -0.05
C LEU A 158 4.12 -13.78 -1.25
N ASN A 159 3.18 -14.72 -1.28
CA ASN A 159 3.07 -15.73 -2.35
C ASN A 159 2.25 -15.25 -3.55
N SER A 160 1.33 -14.31 -3.37
CA SER A 160 0.39 -13.87 -4.40
C SER A 160 1.03 -13.33 -5.69
N PRO A 161 2.21 -12.64 -5.67
CA PRO A 161 2.84 -12.20 -6.90
C PRO A 161 3.24 -13.33 -7.84
N LYS A 162 3.55 -14.51 -7.27
CA LYS A 162 3.97 -15.70 -8.02
C LYS A 162 2.82 -16.65 -8.32
N GLN A 163 1.97 -16.90 -7.34
CA GLN A 163 0.91 -17.91 -7.41
C GLN A 163 -0.43 -17.36 -7.93
N GLY A 164 -0.63 -16.03 -7.87
CA GLY A 164 -1.86 -15.38 -8.31
C GLY A 164 -3.07 -15.98 -7.59
N LEU A 165 -4.11 -16.33 -8.35
CA LEU A 165 -5.36 -16.90 -7.85
C LEU A 165 -5.23 -18.28 -7.19
N ASN A 166 -4.11 -18.98 -7.38
CA ASN A 166 -3.81 -20.25 -6.72
C ASN A 166 -3.23 -20.08 -5.32
N THR A 167 -2.93 -18.87 -4.89
CA THR A 167 -2.43 -18.57 -3.54
C THR A 167 -3.46 -19.03 -2.52
N LEU A 168 -2.99 -19.71 -1.46
CA LEU A 168 -3.83 -20.13 -0.36
C LEU A 168 -3.97 -19.02 0.68
N LEU A 169 -5.18 -18.82 1.15
CA LEU A 169 -5.52 -18.00 2.31
C LEU A 169 -6.59 -18.76 3.12
N ASN A 170 -6.29 -19.03 4.37
CA ASN A 170 -7.19 -19.79 5.26
C ASN A 170 -7.65 -21.12 4.63
N ASN A 171 -6.69 -21.89 4.08
CA ASN A 171 -6.88 -23.18 3.40
C ASN A 171 -7.77 -23.16 2.14
N LYS A 172 -8.14 -21.99 1.63
CA LYS A 172 -8.85 -21.84 0.36
C LYS A 172 -7.98 -21.07 -0.64
N LYS A 173 -8.13 -21.37 -1.93
CA LYS A 173 -7.49 -20.57 -2.98
C LYS A 173 -8.15 -19.19 -3.09
N LEU A 174 -7.38 -18.18 -3.44
CA LEU A 174 -7.92 -16.83 -3.60
C LEU A 174 -9.01 -16.73 -4.66
N ILE A 175 -9.01 -17.61 -5.68
CA ILE A 175 -10.11 -17.68 -6.64
C ILE A 175 -11.44 -18.08 -6.00
N GLU A 176 -11.42 -18.85 -4.93
CA GLU A 176 -12.62 -19.28 -4.21
C GLU A 176 -13.18 -18.19 -3.30
N TRP A 177 -12.31 -17.26 -2.86
CA TRP A 177 -12.71 -16.05 -2.13
C TRP A 177 -13.26 -14.95 -3.04
N GLY A 178 -12.88 -14.95 -4.32
CA GLY A 178 -13.32 -13.97 -5.31
C GLY A 178 -14.64 -14.30 -6.02
N ARG A 179 -15.29 -15.41 -5.65
CA ARG A 179 -16.62 -15.84 -6.14
C ARG A 179 -17.71 -15.53 -5.13
#